data_5ce9e9b059c0ce078935c2dd4c554be7
#
_entry.id   5ce9e9b059c0ce078935c2dd4c554be7
#
_cell.length_a   1.000
_cell.length_b   1.000
_cell.length_c   1.000
_cell.angle_alpha   90.00
_cell.angle_beta   90.00
_cell.angle_gamma   90.00
#
_symmetry.space_group_name_H-M   'P 1'
#
loop_
_entity.id
_entity.type
_entity.pdbx_description
1 polymer ?
#
loop_
_entity_poly.entity_id
_entity_poly.type
_entity_poly.pdbx_seq_one_letter_code
_entity_poly.pdbx_strand_id
1 'polypeptide(L)'
;MLRAQAEIKFTLLNQNYEGGKHFRPVFRFADGMLFSGTVISDHTEYLYNHLYTVDIEFFTVEDEAYAAIQPVMSLGMGLTIQAGSRIIGIATLLDYSYVGQKAAC
;
A
#
# COMPACT_ATOMS: atom_id res chain seq x y z
N MET A 1 2.20 -12.82 -5.33
CA MET A 1 1.60 -11.50 -5.08
C MET A 1 1.54 -11.20 -3.59
N LEU A 2 1.92 -10.02 -3.20
CA LEU A 2 1.82 -9.54 -1.84
C LEU A 2 0.45 -8.89 -1.61
N ARG A 3 -0.21 -9.26 -0.54
CA ARG A 3 -1.49 -8.68 -0.13
C ARG A 3 -1.32 -8.16 1.29
N ALA A 4 -1.75 -6.93 1.54
CA ALA A 4 -1.60 -6.30 2.84
C ALA A 4 -2.93 -5.71 3.33
N GLN A 5 -3.06 -5.61 4.64
CA GLN A 5 -4.09 -4.80 5.28
C GLN A 5 -3.38 -3.64 5.95
N ALA A 6 -3.85 -2.45 5.73
CA ALA A 6 -3.21 -1.25 6.25
C ALA A 6 -4.23 -0.21 6.69
N GLU A 7 -3.81 0.63 7.62
CA GLU A 7 -4.53 1.83 8.00
C GLU A 7 -3.90 2.98 7.23
N ILE A 8 -4.69 3.67 6.41
CA ILE A 8 -4.19 4.75 5.57
C ILE A 8 -4.77 6.08 5.97
N LYS A 9 -3.98 7.13 5.77
CA LYS A 9 -4.38 8.51 6.03
C LYS A 9 -3.75 9.41 4.99
N PHE A 10 -4.57 10.22 4.31
CA PHE A 10 -4.07 11.19 3.36
C PHE A 10 -3.76 12.49 4.06
N THR A 11 -2.54 12.98 3.88
CA THR A 11 -1.97 14.07 4.66
C THR A 11 -1.68 15.34 3.86
N LEU A 12 -1.97 15.33 2.55
CA LEU A 12 -1.80 16.51 1.73
C LEU A 12 -2.92 17.50 2.04
N LEU A 13 -2.54 18.66 2.54
CA LEU A 13 -3.43 19.63 3.18
C LEU A 13 -4.65 19.97 2.33
N ASN A 14 -5.84 19.80 2.94
CA ASN A 14 -7.13 20.13 2.34
C ASN A 14 -7.42 19.45 1.00
N GLN A 15 -6.81 18.31 0.76
CA GLN A 15 -7.05 17.57 -0.47
C GLN A 15 -7.63 16.19 -0.16
N ASN A 16 -8.80 15.91 -0.77
CA ASN A 16 -9.43 14.60 -0.70
C ASN A 16 -9.07 13.81 -1.96
N TYR A 17 -9.15 12.49 -1.88
CA TYR A 17 -8.83 11.60 -3.00
C TYR A 17 -10.00 10.71 -3.32
N GLU A 18 -10.25 10.52 -4.62
CA GLU A 18 -11.26 9.59 -5.07
C GLU A 18 -10.75 8.15 -4.92
N GLY A 19 -11.57 7.32 -4.31
CA GLY A 19 -11.32 5.89 -4.26
C GLY A 19 -11.89 5.19 -5.49
N GLY A 20 -12.04 3.89 -5.41
CA GLY A 20 -12.65 3.09 -6.45
C GLY A 20 -11.69 2.09 -7.04
N LYS A 21 -12.13 1.40 -8.10
CA LYS A 21 -11.42 0.25 -8.68
C LYS A 21 -10.05 0.57 -9.25
N HIS A 22 -9.80 1.82 -9.61
CA HIS A 22 -8.57 2.22 -10.28
C HIS A 22 -7.64 3.02 -9.38
N PHE A 23 -7.93 3.09 -8.08
CA PHE A 23 -7.06 3.80 -7.16
C PHE A 23 -5.83 2.96 -6.88
N ARG A 24 -4.71 3.34 -7.48
CA ARG A 24 -3.46 2.59 -7.45
C ARG A 24 -2.29 3.51 -7.13
N PRO A 25 -2.20 4.01 -5.90
CA PRO A 25 -1.07 4.85 -5.51
C PRO A 25 0.21 4.03 -5.42
N VAL A 26 1.34 4.73 -5.34
CA VAL A 26 2.64 4.12 -5.12
C VAL A 26 2.94 4.14 -3.62
N PHE A 27 3.42 3.01 -3.10
CA PHE A 27 3.83 2.89 -1.70
C PHE A 27 5.34 2.78 -1.63
N ARG A 28 5.94 3.57 -0.75
CA ARG A 28 7.37 3.52 -0.50
C ARG A 28 7.64 2.71 0.76
N PHE A 29 8.42 1.66 0.61
CA PHE A 29 8.82 0.79 1.71
C PHE A 29 10.06 1.34 2.42
N ALA A 30 10.35 0.81 3.60
CA ALA A 30 11.40 1.33 4.47
C ALA A 30 12.80 1.38 3.84
N ASP A 31 13.07 0.50 2.89
CA ASP A 31 14.34 0.46 2.16
C ASP A 31 14.38 1.42 0.97
N GLY A 32 13.32 2.20 0.76
CA GLY A 32 13.20 3.12 -0.35
C GLY A 32 12.62 2.53 -1.62
N MET A 33 12.30 1.25 -1.63
CA MET A 33 11.69 0.60 -2.80
C MET A 33 10.24 1.06 -2.97
N LEU A 34 9.86 1.28 -4.22
CA LEU A 34 8.53 1.78 -4.58
C LEU A 34 7.74 0.70 -5.32
N PHE A 35 6.50 0.46 -4.87
CA PHE A 35 5.61 -0.48 -5.53
C PHE A 35 4.20 0.11 -5.64
N SER A 36 3.60 -0.06 -6.81
CA SER A 36 2.19 0.30 -6.98
C SER A 36 1.32 -0.70 -6.22
N GLY A 37 0.33 -0.20 -5.51
CA GLY A 37 -0.63 -1.03 -4.81
C GLY A 37 -2.05 -0.64 -5.18
N THR A 38 -2.90 -1.63 -5.45
CA THR A 38 -4.32 -1.38 -5.69
C THR A 38 -5.03 -1.39 -4.35
N VAL A 39 -5.65 -0.27 -3.99
CA VAL A 39 -6.41 -0.15 -2.75
C VAL A 39 -7.80 -0.73 -2.95
N ILE A 40 -8.14 -1.73 -2.15
CA ILE A 40 -9.43 -2.42 -2.23
C ILE A 40 -10.24 -2.04 -1.00
N SER A 41 -11.29 -1.26 -1.21
CA SER A 41 -12.19 -0.87 -0.15
C SER A 41 -13.54 -0.42 -0.73
N ASP A 42 -14.52 -0.27 0.15
CA ASP A 42 -15.85 0.22 -0.23
C ASP A 42 -15.91 1.76 -0.26
N HIS A 43 -14.83 2.42 0.10
CA HIS A 43 -14.81 3.88 0.11
C HIS A 43 -14.71 4.43 -1.30
N THR A 44 -15.58 5.37 -1.64
CA THR A 44 -15.55 6.07 -2.92
C THR A 44 -14.74 7.36 -2.85
N GLU A 45 -14.48 7.83 -1.64
CA GLU A 45 -13.70 9.04 -1.40
C GLU A 45 -12.92 8.89 -0.10
N TYR A 46 -11.69 9.40 -0.09
CA TYR A 46 -10.86 9.45 1.10
C TYR A 46 -10.68 10.89 1.52
N LEU A 47 -11.22 11.23 2.69
CA LEU A 47 -11.16 12.58 3.22
C LEU A 47 -9.79 12.88 3.83
N TYR A 48 -9.36 14.11 3.70
CA TYR A 48 -8.11 14.58 4.28
C TYR A 48 -8.05 14.28 5.78
N ASN A 49 -6.94 13.73 6.21
CA ASN A 49 -6.63 13.51 7.62
C ASN A 49 -7.56 12.53 8.36
N HIS A 50 -8.28 11.69 7.63
CA HIS A 50 -9.10 10.62 8.22
C HIS A 50 -8.40 9.28 8.05
N LEU A 51 -8.61 8.38 9.01
CA LEU A 51 -8.05 7.03 8.99
C LEU A 51 -9.03 6.06 8.33
N TYR A 52 -8.48 5.21 7.45
CA TYR A 52 -9.26 4.16 6.78
C TYR A 52 -8.49 2.85 6.85
N THR A 53 -9.19 1.77 7.18
CA THR A 53 -8.61 0.42 7.11
C THR A 53 -8.95 -0.18 5.76
N VAL A 54 -7.95 -0.55 4.99
CA VAL A 54 -8.12 -1.05 3.63
C VAL A 54 -7.24 -2.25 3.37
N ASP A 55 -7.60 -3.02 2.34
CA ASP A 55 -6.74 -4.05 1.79
C ASP A 55 -5.99 -3.46 0.59
N ILE A 56 -4.75 -3.90 0.40
CA ILE A 56 -3.91 -3.44 -0.70
C ILE A 56 -3.33 -4.66 -1.39
N GLU A 57 -3.46 -4.71 -2.71
CA GLU A 57 -2.87 -5.78 -3.52
C GLU A 57 -1.72 -5.22 -4.33
N PHE A 58 -0.52 -5.78 -4.09
CA PHE A 58 0.70 -5.38 -4.78
C PHE A 58 1.00 -6.42 -5.87
N PHE A 59 0.39 -6.22 -7.03
CA PHE A 59 0.49 -7.18 -8.14
C PHE A 59 1.90 -7.32 -8.69
N THR A 60 2.73 -6.29 -8.57
CA THR A 60 4.09 -6.31 -9.09
C THR A 60 5.10 -6.88 -8.11
N VAL A 61 4.70 -7.15 -6.87
CA VAL A 61 5.59 -7.78 -5.89
C VAL A 61 5.50 -9.29 -6.05
N GLU A 62 6.43 -9.82 -6.84
CA GLU A 62 6.57 -11.25 -7.10
C GLU A 62 7.75 -11.79 -6.29
N ASP A 63 8.07 -13.08 -6.45
CA ASP A 63 9.02 -13.80 -5.60
C ASP A 63 10.33 -13.04 -5.36
N GLU A 64 10.94 -12.51 -6.41
CA GLU A 64 12.22 -11.82 -6.29
C GLU A 64 12.09 -10.50 -5.55
N ALA A 65 11.07 -9.70 -5.88
CA ALA A 65 10.81 -8.44 -5.19
C ALA A 65 10.43 -8.67 -3.73
N TYR A 66 9.61 -9.69 -3.47
CA TYR A 66 9.24 -10.02 -2.11
C TYR A 66 10.44 -10.44 -1.27
N ALA A 67 11.33 -11.25 -1.84
CA ALA A 67 12.56 -11.65 -1.14
C ALA A 67 13.42 -10.43 -0.77
N ALA A 68 13.40 -9.38 -1.60
CA ALA A 68 14.16 -8.17 -1.34
C ALA A 68 13.57 -7.34 -0.19
N ILE A 69 12.25 -7.27 -0.06
CA ILE A 69 11.60 -6.44 0.95
C ILE A 69 11.24 -7.19 2.23
N GLN A 70 11.09 -8.50 2.16
CA GLN A 70 10.65 -9.31 3.30
C GLN A 70 11.48 -9.08 4.57
N PRO A 71 12.81 -8.93 4.51
CA PRO A 71 13.59 -8.68 5.73
C PRO A 71 13.26 -7.37 6.45
N VAL A 72 12.69 -6.39 5.75
CA VAL A 72 12.36 -5.09 6.36
C VAL A 72 10.87 -4.96 6.66
N MET A 73 10.06 -5.97 6.33
CA MET A 73 8.63 -5.93 6.63
C MET A 73 8.35 -6.32 8.07
N SER A 74 7.54 -5.51 8.74
CA SER A 74 7.08 -5.81 10.09
C SER A 74 5.71 -5.19 10.32
N LEU A 75 4.91 -5.81 11.17
CA LEU A 75 3.60 -5.26 11.52
C LEU A 75 3.80 -3.95 12.27
N GLY A 76 2.97 -2.97 11.94
CA GLY A 76 3.07 -1.63 12.51
C GLY A 76 4.04 -0.71 11.78
N MET A 77 4.75 -1.20 10.77
CA MET A 77 5.67 -0.36 10.01
C MET A 77 4.91 0.68 9.20
N GLY A 78 5.54 1.84 9.00
CA GLY A 78 4.99 2.91 8.19
C GLY A 78 5.42 2.79 6.74
N LEU A 79 4.48 3.07 5.83
CA LEU A 79 4.74 3.22 4.41
C LEU A 79 4.33 4.62 4.00
N THR A 80 5.04 5.19 3.02
CA THR A 80 4.65 6.48 2.46
C THR A 80 3.81 6.25 1.21
N ILE A 81 2.69 6.96 1.09
CA ILE A 81 1.83 6.91 -0.10
C ILE A 81 2.21 8.07 -1.00
N GLN A 82 2.50 7.77 -2.27
CA GLN A 82 2.96 8.76 -3.23
C GLN A 82 2.14 8.78 -4.51
N ALA A 83 2.01 9.97 -5.09
CA ALA A 83 1.51 10.16 -6.45
C ALA A 83 2.63 10.85 -7.23
N GLY A 84 3.28 10.11 -8.13
CA GLY A 84 4.52 10.56 -8.74
C GLY A 84 5.61 10.73 -7.68
N SER A 85 6.25 11.88 -7.64
CA SER A 85 7.26 12.19 -6.63
C SER A 85 6.67 12.87 -5.38
N ARG A 86 5.35 13.03 -5.32
CA ARG A 86 4.67 13.78 -4.27
C ARG A 86 4.12 12.84 -3.21
N ILE A 87 4.47 13.11 -1.95
CA ILE A 87 3.91 12.35 -0.82
C ILE A 87 2.49 12.85 -0.58
N ILE A 88 1.52 11.93 -0.62
CA ILE A 88 0.10 12.28 -0.43
C ILE A 88 -0.49 11.67 0.84
N GLY A 89 0.22 10.75 1.48
CA GLY A 89 -0.29 10.14 2.69
C GLY A 89 0.68 9.15 3.31
N ILE A 90 0.20 8.50 4.35
CA ILE A 90 0.94 7.47 5.08
C ILE A 90 0.05 6.25 5.25
N ALA A 91 0.69 5.08 5.36
CA ALA A 91 0.01 3.82 5.65
C ALA A 91 0.74 3.12 6.77
N THR A 92 -0.02 2.47 7.65
CA THR A 92 0.53 1.64 8.71
C THR A 92 0.14 0.20 8.43
N LEU A 93 1.12 -0.67 8.30
CA LEU A 93 0.91 -2.08 7.97
C LEU A 93 0.29 -2.81 9.16
N LEU A 94 -0.90 -3.35 8.99
CA LEU A 94 -1.60 -4.09 10.04
C LEU A 94 -1.39 -5.59 9.91
N ASP A 95 -1.35 -6.09 8.68
CA ASP A 95 -1.16 -7.51 8.39
C ASP A 95 -0.70 -7.66 6.93
N TYR A 96 -0.11 -8.79 6.60
CA TYR A 96 0.23 -9.07 5.21
C TYR A 96 0.38 -10.58 4.99
N SER A 97 0.21 -11.00 3.75
CA SER A 97 0.47 -12.36 3.32
C SER A 97 1.04 -12.35 1.91
N TYR A 98 1.85 -13.33 1.60
CA TYR A 98 2.45 -13.47 0.29
C TYR A 98 2.16 -14.84 -0.29
N VAL A 99 1.71 -14.86 -1.55
CA VAL A 99 1.52 -16.09 -2.30
C VAL A 99 2.48 -16.09 -3.48
N GLY A 100 3.48 -16.95 -3.41
CA GLY A 100 4.51 -17.03 -4.44
C GLY A 100 4.01 -17.67 -5.71
N GLN A 101 4.72 -17.39 -6.81
CA GLN A 101 4.39 -17.94 -8.13
C GLN A 101 4.44 -19.47 -8.14
N LYS A 102 5.34 -20.05 -7.37
CA LYS A 102 5.54 -21.50 -7.34
C LYS A 102 4.45 -22.26 -6.59
N ALA A 103 3.61 -21.57 -5.86
CA ALA A 103 2.54 -22.21 -5.11
C ALA A 103 1.55 -22.93 -6.00
N ALA A 104 1.51 -22.61 -7.27
CA ALA A 104 0.60 -23.24 -8.23
C ALA A 104 1.10 -24.55 -8.81
N CYS A 105 2.30 -24.95 -8.48
CA CYS A 105 2.90 -26.19 -9.03
C CYS A 105 2.49 -27.43 -8.27
#